data_5f470f44e682545bf1acab32efb7ede5
#
_entry.id   5f470f44e682545bf1acab32efb7ede5
#
_cell.length_a   1.000
_cell.length_b   1.000
_cell.length_c   1.000
_cell.angle_alpha   90.00
_cell.angle_beta   90.00
_cell.angle_gamma   90.00
#
_symmetry.space_group_name_H-M   'P 1'
#
loop_
_entity.id
_entity.type
_entity.pdbx_description
1 polymer ?
#
loop_
_entity_poly.entity_id
_entity_poly.type
_entity_poly.pdbx_seq_one_letter_code
_entity_poly.pdbx_strand_id
1 'polypeptide(L)'
;MTESKGRAAEVEAQKWRAFIAIAISFVTMVFSMTMVFVALSAIADDFGVTLGAVSWVVIVQSLVISALMMPMGRIADMVGRRRVHLVGLVLFAAGSLAVVLAPTFELMIAARVVMAVGNAMGQAVGTAMIVAVFPANERGKALGSQTSVVAIGAAMGPIVAGFVLQALPWEALFLMLLPPLLVAFVAGYRYLDEAVVSGAGAGAGADAGHARPDFDWGGATLSALAITALVLTVSNPLAVGWTSPTMVVSVVAIVVLTAAFISWELRQPEPMLQLRFFTSPTFSMAVTSRTLGFVGSTAVMFLMPIYLISVLGLREASTGAVLFLTSLGMGLAANQAGRSSDRFGERPLFVAGFAIHAFTLAGLALLGQEVALWVVMALLFGNGVALGLWNVPNGSAILGAVPSEHLGVVGAFMNLTRNLGNVLGQALASAVVVGVMAARGFDIPLSKIGANPGAVTAFLHGWRIAYAAVTVLSVLALALAWLTRPTPGSPPPLAPLPASAVGGVRPRPT
;
A
#
# COMPACT_ATOMS: atom_id res chain seq x y z
N MET A 1 -10.81 -42.48 17.00
CA MET A 1 -10.38 -41.98 15.66
C MET A 1 -11.34 -40.97 15.05
N THR A 2 -12.65 -41.12 15.24
CA THR A 2 -13.68 -40.17 14.77
C THR A 2 -13.69 -38.83 15.51
N GLU A 3 -13.52 -38.84 16.83
CA GLU A 3 -13.46 -37.58 17.63
C GLU A 3 -12.23 -36.72 17.33
N SER A 4 -11.05 -37.34 17.09
CA SER A 4 -9.84 -36.58 16.75
C SER A 4 -9.94 -35.93 15.36
N LYS A 5 -10.60 -36.56 14.40
CA LYS A 5 -10.89 -35.99 13.07
C LYS A 5 -11.91 -34.86 13.16
N GLY A 6 -12.94 -34.99 14.00
CA GLY A 6 -13.92 -33.91 14.23
C GLY A 6 -13.28 -32.66 14.82
N ARG A 7 -12.45 -32.82 15.84
CA ARG A 7 -11.73 -31.71 16.49
C ARG A 7 -10.73 -31.02 15.56
N ALA A 8 -10.03 -31.78 14.72
CA ALA A 8 -9.14 -31.21 13.72
C ALA A 8 -9.90 -30.40 12.64
N ALA A 9 -11.06 -30.89 12.19
CA ALA A 9 -11.92 -30.16 11.26
C ALA A 9 -12.52 -28.89 11.86
N GLU A 10 -12.85 -28.86 13.13
CA GLU A 10 -13.33 -27.67 13.83
C GLU A 10 -12.24 -26.60 13.95
N VAL A 11 -11.01 -26.99 14.33
CA VAL A 11 -9.85 -26.09 14.38
C VAL A 11 -9.54 -25.51 12.99
N GLU A 12 -9.58 -26.35 11.96
CA GLU A 12 -9.40 -25.93 10.57
C GLU A 12 -10.47 -24.92 10.14
N ALA A 13 -11.74 -25.18 10.44
CA ALA A 13 -12.83 -24.26 10.14
C ALA A 13 -12.72 -22.94 10.90
N GLN A 14 -12.29 -22.98 12.16
CA GLN A 14 -12.14 -21.78 13.01
C GLN A 14 -11.06 -20.84 12.48
N LYS A 15 -9.89 -21.35 12.07
CA LYS A 15 -8.82 -20.50 11.52
C LYS A 15 -9.24 -19.81 10.21
N TRP A 16 -9.97 -20.52 9.34
CA TRP A 16 -10.47 -19.91 8.11
C TRP A 16 -11.58 -18.89 8.34
N ARG A 17 -12.46 -19.11 9.32
CA ARG A 17 -13.47 -18.12 9.73
C ARG A 17 -12.81 -16.82 10.25
N ALA A 18 -11.79 -16.95 11.09
CA ALA A 18 -11.00 -15.81 11.56
C ALA A 18 -10.29 -15.10 10.39
N PHE A 19 -9.67 -15.86 9.48
CA PHE A 19 -9.06 -15.30 8.27
C PHE A 19 -10.07 -14.53 7.41
N ILE A 20 -11.25 -15.09 7.14
CA ILE A 20 -12.29 -14.43 6.33
C ILE A 20 -12.74 -13.13 6.98
N ALA A 21 -12.91 -13.08 8.31
CA ALA A 21 -13.27 -11.87 9.03
C ALA A 21 -12.24 -10.75 8.81
N ILE A 22 -10.94 -11.08 8.88
CA ILE A 22 -9.86 -10.13 8.62
C ILE A 22 -9.78 -9.79 7.12
N ALA A 23 -9.98 -10.78 6.24
CA ALA A 23 -9.90 -10.60 4.79
C ALA A 23 -10.96 -9.62 4.26
N ILE A 24 -12.21 -9.71 4.75
CA ILE A 24 -13.28 -8.77 4.37
C ILE A 24 -12.90 -7.34 4.73
N SER A 25 -12.36 -7.10 5.93
CA SER A 25 -11.90 -5.78 6.32
C SER A 25 -10.76 -5.28 5.44
N PHE A 26 -9.77 -6.13 5.11
CA PHE A 26 -8.67 -5.76 4.21
C PHE A 26 -9.14 -5.42 2.80
N VAL A 27 -10.01 -6.25 2.20
CA VAL A 27 -10.61 -5.94 0.88
C VAL A 27 -11.28 -4.58 0.92
N THR A 28 -12.11 -4.32 1.93
CA THR A 28 -12.88 -3.07 2.04
C THR A 28 -11.97 -1.87 2.24
N MET A 29 -10.93 -1.99 3.08
CA MET A 29 -9.97 -0.92 3.33
C MET A 29 -9.13 -0.60 2.08
N VAL A 30 -8.64 -1.61 1.36
CA VAL A 30 -7.87 -1.41 0.13
C VAL A 30 -8.75 -0.92 -1.01
N PHE A 31 -9.95 -1.47 -1.15
CA PHE A 31 -10.96 -1.01 -2.10
C PHE A 31 -11.24 0.49 -1.92
N SER A 32 -11.43 0.95 -0.67
CA SER A 32 -11.68 2.36 -0.38
C SER A 32 -10.54 3.30 -0.78
N MET A 33 -9.30 2.80 -0.79
CA MET A 33 -8.15 3.59 -1.26
C MET A 33 -8.14 3.75 -2.78
N THR A 34 -8.50 2.70 -3.50
CA THR A 34 -8.37 2.66 -4.97
C THR A 34 -9.59 3.21 -5.70
N MET A 35 -10.82 3.07 -5.15
CA MET A 35 -12.04 3.63 -5.74
C MET A 35 -12.00 5.15 -5.85
N VAL A 36 -11.38 5.81 -4.87
CA VAL A 36 -11.32 7.28 -4.79
C VAL A 36 -10.56 7.89 -5.96
N PHE A 37 -9.57 7.20 -6.53
CA PHE A 37 -8.83 7.72 -7.67
C PHE A 37 -9.73 8.01 -8.88
N VAL A 38 -10.77 7.20 -9.10
CA VAL A 38 -11.75 7.43 -10.19
C VAL A 38 -12.76 8.52 -9.79
N ALA A 39 -13.07 8.64 -8.49
CA ALA A 39 -14.02 9.62 -7.99
C ALA A 39 -13.46 11.05 -7.84
N LEU A 40 -12.13 11.26 -7.98
CA LEU A 40 -11.50 12.56 -7.73
C LEU A 40 -12.13 13.68 -8.56
N SER A 41 -12.42 13.43 -9.84
CA SER A 41 -13.04 14.44 -10.72
C SER A 41 -14.44 14.78 -10.24
N ALA A 42 -15.26 13.77 -9.91
CA ALA A 42 -16.64 14.01 -9.42
C ALA A 42 -16.65 14.75 -8.08
N ILE A 43 -15.76 14.43 -7.16
CA ILE A 43 -15.60 15.14 -5.89
C ILE A 43 -15.13 16.57 -6.12
N ALA A 44 -14.17 16.79 -7.03
CA ALA A 44 -13.67 18.12 -7.34
C ALA A 44 -14.76 19.02 -7.94
N ASP A 45 -15.59 18.47 -8.79
CA ASP A 45 -16.68 19.19 -9.45
C ASP A 45 -17.81 19.54 -8.48
N ASP A 46 -18.16 18.61 -7.58
CA ASP A 46 -19.24 18.82 -6.60
C ASP A 46 -18.87 19.92 -5.58
N PHE A 47 -17.64 19.91 -5.07
CA PHE A 47 -17.17 20.95 -4.15
C PHE A 47 -16.59 22.20 -4.85
N GLY A 48 -16.45 22.20 -6.17
CA GLY A 48 -15.86 23.31 -6.94
C GLY A 48 -14.39 23.58 -6.61
N VAL A 49 -13.62 22.55 -6.25
CA VAL A 49 -12.22 22.69 -5.80
C VAL A 49 -11.23 22.38 -6.91
N THR A 50 -10.00 22.91 -6.76
CA THR A 50 -8.89 22.72 -7.71
C THR A 50 -8.27 21.33 -7.58
N LEU A 51 -7.41 20.96 -8.56
CA LEU A 51 -6.61 19.72 -8.51
C LEU A 51 -5.75 19.66 -7.25
N GLY A 52 -5.15 20.78 -6.86
CA GLY A 52 -4.33 20.85 -5.64
C GLY A 52 -5.13 20.51 -4.40
N ALA A 53 -6.32 21.05 -4.26
CA ALA A 53 -7.20 20.79 -3.13
C ALA A 53 -7.71 19.33 -3.13
N VAL A 54 -8.27 18.83 -4.24
CA VAL A 54 -8.86 17.48 -4.27
C VAL A 54 -7.80 16.38 -4.08
N SER A 55 -6.53 16.61 -4.41
CA SER A 55 -5.46 15.64 -4.17
C SER A 55 -5.32 15.27 -2.69
N TRP A 56 -5.71 16.18 -1.78
CA TRP A 56 -5.70 15.93 -0.34
C TRP A 56 -6.66 14.83 0.09
N VAL A 57 -7.70 14.55 -0.67
CA VAL A 57 -8.61 13.41 -0.42
C VAL A 57 -7.85 12.08 -0.35
N VAL A 58 -6.79 11.93 -1.16
CA VAL A 58 -5.95 10.71 -1.21
C VAL A 58 -4.73 10.86 -0.31
N ILE A 59 -4.08 12.02 -0.34
CA ILE A 59 -2.83 12.30 0.40
C ILE A 59 -3.07 12.15 1.90
N VAL A 60 -4.15 12.76 2.45
CA VAL A 60 -4.43 12.72 3.89
C VAL A 60 -4.64 11.31 4.40
N GLN A 61 -5.32 10.45 3.64
CA GLN A 61 -5.52 9.06 4.02
C GLN A 61 -4.18 8.32 4.10
N SER A 62 -3.37 8.42 3.06
CA SER A 62 -2.07 7.75 3.00
C SER A 62 -1.09 8.30 4.05
N LEU A 63 -1.13 9.61 4.32
CA LEU A 63 -0.35 10.27 5.35
C LEU A 63 -0.69 9.73 6.75
N VAL A 64 -1.98 9.77 7.11
CA VAL A 64 -2.44 9.33 8.44
C VAL A 64 -2.14 7.85 8.66
N ILE A 65 -2.37 7.01 7.65
CA ILE A 65 -2.02 5.59 7.73
C ILE A 65 -0.52 5.41 7.97
N SER A 66 0.34 6.12 7.23
CA SER A 66 1.80 6.00 7.37
C SER A 66 2.28 6.49 8.73
N ALA A 67 1.76 7.60 9.23
CA ALA A 67 2.13 8.18 10.51
C ALA A 67 1.70 7.30 11.69
N LEU A 68 0.52 6.66 11.61
CA LEU A 68 -0.05 5.92 12.71
C LEU A 68 0.20 4.41 12.69
N MET A 69 0.72 3.85 11.58
CA MET A 69 0.84 2.40 11.42
C MET A 69 1.72 1.76 12.49
N MET A 70 2.90 2.34 12.78
CA MET A 70 3.81 1.84 13.82
C MET A 70 3.23 2.03 15.23
N PRO A 71 2.78 3.24 15.63
CA PRO A 71 2.12 3.44 16.93
C PRO A 71 0.94 2.50 17.16
N MET A 72 0.06 2.33 16.17
CA MET A 72 -1.12 1.47 16.31
C MET A 72 -0.77 -0.01 16.46
N GLY A 73 0.30 -0.48 15.79
CA GLY A 73 0.82 -1.83 15.99
C GLY A 73 1.24 -2.07 17.45
N ARG A 74 2.00 -1.15 18.02
CA ARG A 74 2.46 -1.25 19.41
C ARG A 74 1.31 -1.10 20.41
N ILE A 75 0.38 -0.17 20.20
CA ILE A 75 -0.82 -0.04 21.02
C ILE A 75 -1.61 -1.35 21.01
N ALA A 76 -1.71 -2.00 19.87
CA ALA A 76 -2.42 -3.26 19.74
C ALA A 76 -1.77 -4.41 20.54
N ASP A 77 -0.45 -4.43 20.63
CA ASP A 77 0.25 -5.41 21.46
C ASP A 77 0.01 -5.19 22.96
N MET A 78 -0.28 -3.94 23.39
CA MET A 78 -0.59 -3.59 24.80
C MET A 78 -2.06 -3.77 25.17
N VAL A 79 -2.98 -3.34 24.29
CA VAL A 79 -4.43 -3.26 24.59
C VAL A 79 -5.18 -4.50 24.08
N GLY A 80 -4.59 -5.22 23.12
CA GLY A 80 -5.17 -6.36 22.43
C GLY A 80 -5.47 -6.09 20.97
N ARG A 81 -5.02 -7.00 20.10
CA ARG A 81 -5.12 -6.86 18.63
C ARG A 81 -6.56 -6.88 18.14
N ARG A 82 -7.40 -7.76 18.69
CA ARG A 82 -8.83 -7.83 18.38
C ARG A 82 -9.55 -6.52 18.70
N ARG A 83 -9.29 -5.95 19.89
CA ARG A 83 -9.92 -4.69 20.31
C ARG A 83 -9.55 -3.55 19.39
N VAL A 84 -8.27 -3.38 19.09
CA VAL A 84 -7.79 -2.35 18.15
C VAL A 84 -8.39 -2.53 16.75
N HIS A 85 -8.48 -3.76 16.25
CA HIS A 85 -9.11 -4.05 14.97
C HIS A 85 -10.60 -3.65 14.94
N LEU A 86 -11.38 -4.05 15.95
CA LEU A 86 -12.82 -3.73 16.00
C LEU A 86 -13.08 -2.24 16.15
N VAL A 87 -12.33 -1.54 17.00
CA VAL A 87 -12.41 -0.07 17.13
C VAL A 87 -12.03 0.58 15.80
N GLY A 88 -10.99 0.09 15.12
CA GLY A 88 -10.59 0.55 13.80
C GLY A 88 -11.71 0.43 12.76
N LEU A 89 -12.46 -0.68 12.75
CA LEU A 89 -13.61 -0.86 11.85
C LEU A 89 -14.74 0.13 12.14
N VAL A 90 -15.01 0.40 13.42
CA VAL A 90 -16.03 1.40 13.83
C VAL A 90 -15.61 2.80 13.40
N LEU A 91 -14.36 3.21 13.65
CA LEU A 91 -13.85 4.51 13.23
C LEU A 91 -13.85 4.64 11.70
N PHE A 92 -13.48 3.57 10.99
CA PHE A 92 -13.51 3.57 9.52
C PHE A 92 -14.94 3.74 8.98
N ALA A 93 -15.92 3.04 9.57
CA ALA A 93 -17.32 3.16 9.19
C ALA A 93 -17.89 4.55 9.55
N ALA A 94 -17.60 5.05 10.75
CA ALA A 94 -18.03 6.39 11.19
C ALA A 94 -17.42 7.49 10.31
N GLY A 95 -16.13 7.39 9.97
CA GLY A 95 -15.47 8.29 9.04
C GLY A 95 -16.06 8.22 7.63
N SER A 96 -16.39 7.01 7.14
CA SER A 96 -17.05 6.84 5.85
C SER A 96 -18.42 7.51 5.80
N LEU A 97 -19.23 7.34 6.85
CA LEU A 97 -20.52 8.01 6.95
C LEU A 97 -20.35 9.54 7.08
N ALA A 98 -19.37 10.01 7.85
CA ALA A 98 -19.09 11.43 8.00
C ALA A 98 -18.64 12.09 6.68
N VAL A 99 -17.91 11.36 5.80
CA VAL A 99 -17.57 11.82 4.45
C VAL A 99 -18.82 12.08 3.62
N VAL A 100 -19.81 11.18 3.68
CA VAL A 100 -21.08 11.32 2.94
C VAL A 100 -21.91 12.50 3.44
N LEU A 101 -21.85 12.77 4.74
CA LEU A 101 -22.65 13.83 5.38
C LEU A 101 -21.93 15.19 5.41
N ALA A 102 -20.71 15.29 4.86
CA ALA A 102 -19.91 16.50 4.92
C ALA A 102 -20.44 17.60 4.00
N PRO A 103 -20.91 18.75 4.52
CA PRO A 103 -21.44 19.84 3.71
C PRO A 103 -20.35 20.71 3.05
N THR A 104 -19.10 20.60 3.49
CA THR A 104 -17.96 21.34 2.93
C THR A 104 -16.77 20.44 2.70
N PHE A 105 -15.88 20.85 1.79
CA PHE A 105 -14.67 20.09 1.47
C PHE A 105 -13.76 19.88 2.69
N GLU A 106 -13.61 20.89 3.56
CA GLU A 106 -12.78 20.81 4.77
C GLU A 106 -13.30 19.77 5.75
N LEU A 107 -14.64 19.73 5.94
CA LEU A 107 -15.27 18.71 6.80
C LEU A 107 -15.15 17.31 6.19
N MET A 108 -15.21 17.20 4.88
CA MET A 108 -14.95 15.93 4.17
C MET A 108 -13.51 15.48 4.41
N ILE A 109 -12.51 16.36 4.32
CA ILE A 109 -11.11 16.03 4.63
C ILE A 109 -10.96 15.64 6.11
N ALA A 110 -11.60 16.33 7.04
CA ALA A 110 -11.58 15.96 8.46
C ALA A 110 -12.19 14.55 8.70
N ALA A 111 -13.31 14.25 8.03
CA ALA A 111 -13.93 12.93 8.06
C ALA A 111 -13.00 11.84 7.48
N ARG A 112 -12.26 12.17 6.42
CA ARG A 112 -11.23 11.30 5.84
C ARG A 112 -10.08 11.01 6.82
N VAL A 113 -9.69 11.97 7.68
CA VAL A 113 -8.72 11.71 8.76
C VAL A 113 -9.25 10.64 9.71
N VAL A 114 -10.50 10.76 10.18
CA VAL A 114 -11.12 9.75 11.06
C VAL A 114 -11.15 8.37 10.41
N MET A 115 -11.57 8.33 9.14
CA MET A 115 -11.58 7.10 8.33
C MET A 115 -10.17 6.50 8.21
N ALA A 116 -9.15 7.32 7.98
CA ALA A 116 -7.76 6.90 7.86
C ALA A 116 -7.16 6.36 9.17
N VAL A 117 -7.53 6.92 10.32
CA VAL A 117 -7.17 6.39 11.65
C VAL A 117 -7.70 4.96 11.79
N GLY A 118 -8.99 4.73 11.48
CA GLY A 118 -9.58 3.39 11.51
C GLY A 118 -8.87 2.41 10.56
N ASN A 119 -8.51 2.87 9.38
CA ASN A 119 -7.76 2.09 8.39
C ASN A 119 -6.35 1.73 8.91
N ALA A 120 -5.63 2.70 9.51
CA ALA A 120 -4.31 2.48 10.10
C ALA A 120 -4.36 1.41 11.20
N MET A 121 -5.37 1.48 12.08
CA MET A 121 -5.61 0.47 13.13
C MET A 121 -5.80 -0.92 12.53
N GLY A 122 -6.69 -1.05 11.53
CA GLY A 122 -6.96 -2.34 10.89
C GLY A 122 -5.74 -2.93 10.17
N GLN A 123 -5.01 -2.12 9.40
CA GLN A 123 -3.82 -2.57 8.66
C GLN A 123 -2.64 -2.91 9.58
N ALA A 124 -2.44 -2.16 10.66
CA ALA A 124 -1.34 -2.38 11.60
C ALA A 124 -1.41 -3.76 12.27
N VAL A 125 -2.63 -4.20 12.63
CA VAL A 125 -2.81 -5.46 13.36
C VAL A 125 -3.15 -6.66 12.47
N GLY A 126 -3.72 -6.44 11.31
CA GLY A 126 -4.34 -7.49 10.51
C GLY A 126 -3.36 -8.57 10.06
N THR A 127 -2.17 -8.19 9.57
CA THR A 127 -1.13 -9.17 9.19
C THR A 127 -0.65 -9.99 10.39
N ALA A 128 -0.45 -9.34 11.54
CA ALA A 128 -0.03 -10.02 12.76
C ALA A 128 -1.10 -11.00 13.26
N MET A 129 -2.39 -10.63 13.19
CA MET A 129 -3.50 -11.53 13.54
C MET A 129 -3.57 -12.73 12.59
N ILE A 130 -3.40 -12.54 11.28
CA ILE A 130 -3.38 -13.64 10.31
C ILE A 130 -2.25 -14.63 10.66
N VAL A 131 -1.04 -14.13 10.89
CA VAL A 131 0.11 -14.97 11.24
C VAL A 131 -0.09 -15.70 12.57
N ALA A 132 -0.79 -15.10 13.55
CA ALA A 132 -1.07 -15.69 14.84
C ALA A 132 -2.11 -16.85 14.77
N VAL A 133 -3.11 -16.71 13.90
CA VAL A 133 -4.19 -17.71 13.72
C VAL A 133 -3.70 -18.99 13.01
N PHE A 134 -2.66 -18.88 12.16
CA PHE A 134 -2.16 -20.02 11.39
C PHE A 134 -0.93 -20.65 12.04
N PRO A 135 -0.82 -22.01 12.04
CA PRO A 135 0.36 -22.70 12.51
C PRO A 135 1.59 -22.35 11.66
N ALA A 136 2.79 -22.51 12.24
CA ALA A 136 4.05 -22.05 11.63
C ALA A 136 4.29 -22.58 10.21
N ASN A 137 3.92 -23.83 9.93
CA ASN A 137 4.04 -24.47 8.63
C ASN A 137 3.04 -23.99 7.57
N GLU A 138 2.01 -23.19 7.95
CA GLU A 138 0.99 -22.66 7.04
C GLU A 138 1.02 -21.14 6.92
N ARG A 139 1.93 -20.46 7.62
CA ARG A 139 2.05 -18.98 7.59
C ARG A 139 2.30 -18.43 6.19
N GLY A 140 3.10 -19.12 5.39
CA GLY A 140 3.33 -18.76 3.98
C GLY A 140 2.03 -18.77 3.17
N LYS A 141 1.18 -19.80 3.34
CA LYS A 141 -0.14 -19.89 2.70
C LYS A 141 -1.06 -18.76 3.16
N ALA A 142 -1.06 -18.44 4.44
CA ALA A 142 -1.89 -17.37 5.02
C ALA A 142 -1.48 -16.00 4.48
N LEU A 143 -0.19 -15.68 4.43
CA LEU A 143 0.34 -14.43 3.88
C LEU A 143 0.11 -14.32 2.37
N GLY A 144 0.26 -15.43 1.64
CA GLY A 144 -0.08 -15.50 0.22
C GLY A 144 -1.56 -15.23 -0.04
N SER A 145 -2.44 -15.81 0.78
CA SER A 145 -3.89 -15.54 0.72
C SER A 145 -4.21 -14.09 1.05
N GLN A 146 -3.55 -13.48 2.04
CA GLN A 146 -3.69 -12.05 2.34
C GLN A 146 -3.29 -11.17 1.16
N THR A 147 -2.18 -11.50 0.50
CA THR A 147 -1.73 -10.76 -0.69
C THR A 147 -2.76 -10.82 -1.82
N SER A 148 -3.39 -11.99 -2.03
CA SER A 148 -4.47 -12.16 -3.00
C SER A 148 -5.70 -11.33 -2.65
N VAL A 149 -6.07 -11.28 -1.37
CA VAL A 149 -7.17 -10.46 -0.84
C VAL A 149 -6.91 -8.96 -1.10
N VAL A 150 -5.70 -8.48 -0.83
CA VAL A 150 -5.28 -7.10 -1.12
C VAL A 150 -5.35 -6.81 -2.63
N ALA A 151 -4.89 -7.73 -3.47
CA ALA A 151 -4.95 -7.58 -4.92
C ALA A 151 -6.38 -7.50 -5.44
N ILE A 152 -7.30 -8.31 -4.92
CA ILE A 152 -8.73 -8.26 -5.25
C ILE A 152 -9.32 -6.90 -4.87
N GLY A 153 -9.08 -6.41 -3.66
CA GLY A 153 -9.55 -5.10 -3.21
C GLY A 153 -9.05 -3.97 -4.10
N ALA A 154 -7.76 -3.99 -4.44
CA ALA A 154 -7.15 -3.00 -5.33
C ALA A 154 -7.72 -3.04 -6.75
N ALA A 155 -7.98 -4.24 -7.28
CA ALA A 155 -8.54 -4.44 -8.61
C ALA A 155 -10.00 -4.00 -8.73
N MET A 156 -10.80 -4.29 -7.70
CA MET A 156 -12.23 -3.96 -7.68
C MET A 156 -12.49 -2.46 -7.58
N GLY A 157 -11.61 -1.70 -6.92
CA GLY A 157 -11.82 -0.28 -6.65
C GLY A 157 -12.17 0.54 -7.90
N PRO A 158 -11.29 0.64 -8.90
CA PRO A 158 -11.54 1.42 -10.09
C PRO A 158 -12.75 0.92 -10.92
N ILE A 159 -12.95 -0.41 -11.00
CA ILE A 159 -14.07 -1.00 -11.74
C ILE A 159 -15.40 -0.59 -11.11
N VAL A 160 -15.54 -0.90 -9.82
CA VAL A 160 -16.81 -0.64 -9.11
C VAL A 160 -17.07 0.86 -9.06
N ALA A 161 -16.05 1.68 -8.78
CA ALA A 161 -16.18 3.13 -8.80
C ALA A 161 -16.67 3.63 -10.17
N GLY A 162 -16.06 3.15 -11.25
CA GLY A 162 -16.46 3.53 -12.59
C GLY A 162 -17.90 3.18 -12.94
N PHE A 163 -18.42 2.03 -12.49
CA PHE A 163 -19.82 1.64 -12.69
C PHE A 163 -20.78 2.42 -11.80
N VAL A 164 -20.43 2.62 -10.52
CA VAL A 164 -21.28 3.35 -9.56
C VAL A 164 -21.45 4.80 -10.01
N LEU A 165 -20.38 5.48 -10.42
CA LEU A 165 -20.40 6.87 -10.84
C LEU A 165 -21.19 7.14 -12.14
N GLN A 166 -21.55 6.09 -12.89
CA GLN A 166 -22.45 6.27 -14.04
C GLN A 166 -23.90 6.51 -13.65
N ALA A 167 -24.35 5.99 -12.50
CA ALA A 167 -25.75 5.97 -12.11
C ALA A 167 -26.02 6.65 -10.77
N LEU A 168 -25.01 6.81 -9.94
CA LEU A 168 -25.12 7.30 -8.57
C LEU A 168 -24.06 8.37 -8.30
N PRO A 169 -24.33 9.31 -7.38
CA PRO A 169 -23.34 10.30 -6.98
C PRO A 169 -22.16 9.66 -6.22
N TRP A 170 -21.05 10.40 -6.11
CA TRP A 170 -19.80 9.89 -5.55
C TRP A 170 -19.90 9.40 -4.09
N GLU A 171 -20.83 9.95 -3.31
CA GLU A 171 -21.11 9.56 -1.91
C GLU A 171 -21.53 8.09 -1.80
N ALA A 172 -22.21 7.56 -2.84
CA ALA A 172 -22.60 6.16 -2.88
C ALA A 172 -21.40 5.20 -2.75
N LEU A 173 -20.20 5.60 -3.21
CA LEU A 173 -18.99 4.84 -3.06
C LEU A 173 -18.60 4.65 -1.58
N PHE A 174 -18.79 5.67 -0.77
CA PHE A 174 -18.51 5.61 0.68
C PHE A 174 -19.62 4.86 1.43
N LEU A 175 -20.88 5.02 1.04
CA LEU A 175 -21.99 4.26 1.63
C LEU A 175 -21.85 2.76 1.40
N MET A 176 -21.41 2.33 0.23
CA MET A 176 -21.26 0.92 -0.08
C MET A 176 -20.14 0.22 0.71
N LEU A 177 -19.29 0.97 1.42
CA LEU A 177 -18.32 0.39 2.35
C LEU A 177 -18.96 -0.10 3.65
N LEU A 178 -20.12 0.46 4.06
CA LEU A 178 -20.74 0.18 5.34
C LEU A 178 -21.22 -1.28 5.50
N PRO A 179 -21.91 -1.90 4.50
CA PRO A 179 -22.33 -3.29 4.62
C PRO A 179 -21.17 -4.29 4.83
N PRO A 180 -20.08 -4.29 4.03
CA PRO A 180 -18.99 -5.22 4.26
C PRO A 180 -18.21 -4.90 5.56
N LEU A 181 -18.16 -3.62 6.00
CA LEU A 181 -17.58 -3.28 7.31
C LEU A 181 -18.41 -3.84 8.46
N LEU A 182 -19.74 -3.78 8.37
CA LEU A 182 -20.63 -4.38 9.37
C LEU A 182 -20.44 -5.91 9.41
N VAL A 183 -20.37 -6.57 8.26
CA VAL A 183 -20.08 -8.00 8.18
C VAL A 183 -18.72 -8.33 8.79
N ALA A 184 -17.67 -7.54 8.48
CA ALA A 184 -16.34 -7.70 9.05
C ALA A 184 -16.33 -7.50 10.57
N PHE A 185 -17.07 -6.51 11.07
CA PHE A 185 -17.20 -6.24 12.49
C PHE A 185 -17.90 -7.40 13.23
N VAL A 186 -19.05 -7.85 12.75
CA VAL A 186 -19.80 -8.96 13.35
C VAL A 186 -18.98 -10.25 13.28
N ALA A 187 -18.36 -10.55 12.16
CA ALA A 187 -17.50 -11.73 12.01
C ALA A 187 -16.26 -11.62 12.93
N GLY A 188 -15.62 -10.45 13.00
CA GLY A 188 -14.50 -10.21 13.90
C GLY A 188 -14.89 -10.33 15.38
N TYR A 189 -16.04 -9.80 15.76
CA TYR A 189 -16.57 -9.94 17.12
C TYR A 189 -16.86 -11.40 17.49
N ARG A 190 -17.34 -12.21 16.54
CA ARG A 190 -17.78 -13.60 16.80
C ARG A 190 -16.65 -14.62 16.66
N TYR A 191 -15.70 -14.42 15.74
CA TYR A 191 -14.71 -15.44 15.37
C TYR A 191 -13.27 -15.12 15.74
N LEU A 192 -12.94 -13.87 16.06
CA LEU A 192 -11.61 -13.51 16.56
C LEU A 192 -11.56 -13.71 18.08
N ASP A 193 -10.74 -14.65 18.53
CA ASP A 193 -10.42 -14.83 19.93
C ASP A 193 -9.15 -14.04 20.26
N GLU A 194 -9.21 -13.15 21.29
CA GLU A 194 -8.07 -12.33 21.70
C GLU A 194 -6.86 -13.20 22.10
N ALA A 195 -7.11 -14.34 22.78
CA ALA A 195 -6.05 -15.22 23.20
C ALA A 195 -5.28 -15.85 22.03
N VAL A 196 -5.98 -16.09 20.90
CA VAL A 196 -5.39 -16.66 19.69
C VAL A 196 -4.68 -15.58 18.86
N VAL A 197 -5.36 -14.43 18.62
CA VAL A 197 -4.83 -13.39 17.71
C VAL A 197 -3.72 -12.54 18.34
N SER A 198 -3.61 -12.51 19.68
CA SER A 198 -2.52 -11.85 20.40
C SER A 198 -1.26 -12.70 20.50
N GLY A 199 -1.30 -13.96 20.06
CA GLY A 199 -0.17 -14.89 20.11
C GLY A 199 0.10 -15.44 21.52
N ALA A 200 -0.74 -15.17 22.51
CA ALA A 200 -0.60 -15.66 23.87
C ALA A 200 -0.71 -17.20 23.97
N GLY A 201 -1.28 -17.86 22.96
CA GLY A 201 -1.37 -19.32 22.90
C GLY A 201 -0.09 -20.05 22.50
N ALA A 202 0.89 -19.38 21.91
CA ALA A 202 2.14 -20.00 21.46
C ALA A 202 3.33 -19.79 22.42
N GLY A 203 3.20 -18.92 23.43
CA GLY A 203 4.26 -18.54 24.36
C GLY A 203 3.86 -18.48 25.83
N ALA A 204 2.65 -18.91 26.20
CA ALA A 204 2.14 -18.83 27.57
C ALA A 204 2.78 -19.84 28.56
N GLY A 205 3.93 -20.42 28.23
CA GLY A 205 4.66 -21.38 29.09
C GLY A 205 5.96 -20.85 29.67
N ALA A 206 6.44 -19.67 29.30
CA ALA A 206 7.67 -19.12 29.86
C ALA A 206 7.54 -17.60 29.98
N ASP A 207 7.66 -17.10 31.20
CA ASP A 207 7.80 -15.71 31.61
C ASP A 207 6.53 -14.93 32.01
N ALA A 208 5.87 -15.39 33.04
CA ALA A 208 4.94 -14.59 33.87
C ALA A 208 5.65 -13.48 34.71
N GLY A 209 6.89 -13.13 34.39
CA GLY A 209 7.72 -12.21 35.18
C GLY A 209 8.27 -10.98 34.44
N HIS A 210 8.15 -10.89 33.11
CA HIS A 210 8.62 -9.69 32.43
C HIS A 210 7.55 -8.60 32.44
N ALA A 211 7.91 -7.44 32.98
CA ALA A 211 7.08 -6.24 32.91
C ALA A 211 6.69 -5.99 31.44
N ARG A 212 5.40 -5.63 31.21
CA ARG A 212 4.94 -5.23 29.87
C ARG A 212 5.86 -4.12 29.39
N PRO A 213 6.46 -4.27 28.19
CA PRO A 213 7.36 -3.24 27.68
C PRO A 213 6.61 -1.90 27.59
N ASP A 214 7.25 -0.84 28.08
CA ASP A 214 6.69 0.51 28.02
C ASP A 214 6.51 0.96 26.58
N PHE A 215 5.44 1.71 26.30
CA PHE A 215 5.20 2.25 24.98
C PHE A 215 6.19 3.36 24.67
N ASP A 216 6.91 3.23 23.57
CA ASP A 216 7.83 4.26 23.07
C ASP A 216 7.08 5.46 22.46
N TRP A 217 6.53 6.33 23.31
CA TRP A 217 5.85 7.55 22.88
C TRP A 217 6.79 8.51 22.13
N GLY A 218 8.08 8.51 22.49
CA GLY A 218 9.08 9.35 21.85
C GLY A 218 9.32 8.96 20.40
N GLY A 219 9.61 7.68 20.15
CA GLY A 219 9.79 7.14 18.80
C GLY A 219 8.54 7.26 17.95
N ALA A 220 7.35 6.94 18.53
CA ALA A 220 6.07 7.08 17.85
C ALA A 220 5.79 8.52 17.40
N THR A 221 6.01 9.48 18.29
CA THR A 221 5.78 10.91 17.99
C THR A 221 6.79 11.43 16.97
N LEU A 222 8.08 11.13 17.15
CA LEU A 222 9.13 11.58 16.24
C LEU A 222 8.95 11.00 14.83
N SER A 223 8.62 9.71 14.71
CA SER A 223 8.35 9.10 13.39
C SER A 223 7.12 9.71 12.70
N ALA A 224 6.03 9.91 13.45
CA ALA A 224 4.82 10.53 12.91
C ALA A 224 5.07 11.98 12.46
N LEU A 225 5.80 12.77 13.25
CA LEU A 225 6.18 14.15 12.90
C LEU A 225 7.12 14.20 11.69
N ALA A 226 8.13 13.32 11.62
CA ALA A 226 9.04 13.25 10.50
C ALA A 226 8.32 12.90 9.18
N ILE A 227 7.43 11.90 9.20
CA ILE A 227 6.62 11.52 8.04
C ILE A 227 5.69 12.68 7.64
N THR A 228 5.03 13.31 8.61
CA THR A 228 4.13 14.44 8.36
C THR A 228 4.88 15.62 7.74
N ALA A 229 6.03 16.00 8.31
CA ALA A 229 6.86 17.06 7.78
C ALA A 229 7.33 16.76 6.34
N LEU A 230 7.76 15.52 6.07
CA LEU A 230 8.17 15.08 4.74
C LEU A 230 7.03 15.22 3.73
N VAL A 231 5.85 14.71 4.07
CA VAL A 231 4.69 14.74 3.17
C VAL A 231 4.20 16.17 2.93
N LEU A 232 4.09 16.99 3.97
CA LEU A 232 3.68 18.38 3.84
C LEU A 232 4.67 19.18 2.99
N THR A 233 5.97 18.93 3.15
CA THR A 233 7.01 19.61 2.35
C THR A 233 6.92 19.20 0.88
N VAL A 234 6.78 17.91 0.59
CA VAL A 234 6.68 17.42 -0.81
C VAL A 234 5.36 17.85 -1.45
N SER A 235 4.24 17.79 -0.71
CA SER A 235 2.92 18.21 -1.22
C SER A 235 2.82 19.71 -1.45
N ASN A 236 3.62 20.50 -0.75
CA ASN A 236 3.64 21.95 -0.82
C ASN A 236 2.22 22.60 -0.85
N PRO A 237 1.37 22.37 0.16
CA PRO A 237 -0.04 22.77 0.13
C PRO A 237 -0.24 24.29 0.06
N LEU A 238 0.74 25.06 0.51
CA LEU A 238 0.73 26.53 0.50
C LEU A 238 1.27 27.11 -0.81
N ALA A 239 1.67 26.25 -1.77
CA ALA A 239 2.27 26.64 -3.05
C ALA A 239 3.43 27.66 -2.89
N VAL A 240 4.19 27.56 -1.80
CA VAL A 240 5.34 28.45 -1.56
C VAL A 240 6.48 28.13 -2.53
N GLY A 241 7.25 29.13 -2.90
CA GLY A 241 8.40 28.92 -3.78
C GLY A 241 9.41 27.94 -3.17
N TRP A 242 9.95 27.05 -3.97
CA TRP A 242 10.92 26.01 -3.53
C TRP A 242 12.20 26.59 -2.90
N THR A 243 12.52 27.83 -3.17
CA THR A 243 13.66 28.59 -2.56
C THR A 243 13.22 29.48 -1.41
N SER A 244 11.95 29.45 -1.01
CA SER A 244 11.44 30.29 0.08
C SER A 244 12.03 29.90 1.43
N PRO A 245 12.14 30.82 2.39
CA PRO A 245 12.57 30.48 3.76
C PRO A 245 11.73 29.40 4.41
N THR A 246 10.42 29.41 4.14
CA THR A 246 9.49 28.37 4.64
C THR A 246 9.87 26.98 4.14
N MET A 247 10.23 26.85 2.87
CA MET A 247 10.65 25.57 2.29
C MET A 247 11.99 25.10 2.90
N VAL A 248 12.94 26.00 3.07
CA VAL A 248 14.21 25.70 3.73
C VAL A 248 13.98 25.21 5.17
N VAL A 249 13.14 25.91 5.94
CA VAL A 249 12.78 25.51 7.31
C VAL A 249 12.12 24.13 7.32
N SER A 250 11.22 23.85 6.38
CA SER A 250 10.57 22.54 6.26
C SER A 250 11.58 21.41 5.98
N VAL A 251 12.52 21.62 5.08
CA VAL A 251 13.58 20.64 4.78
C VAL A 251 14.49 20.43 6.01
N VAL A 252 14.88 21.50 6.70
CA VAL A 252 15.66 21.41 7.94
C VAL A 252 14.86 20.64 9.01
N ALA A 253 13.56 20.91 9.14
CA ALA A 253 12.71 20.20 10.09
C ALA A 253 12.66 18.68 9.79
N ILE A 254 12.57 18.27 8.52
CA ILE A 254 12.64 16.85 8.13
C ILE A 254 13.96 16.22 8.57
N VAL A 255 15.08 16.88 8.28
CA VAL A 255 16.42 16.37 8.65
C VAL A 255 16.55 16.25 10.16
N VAL A 256 16.15 17.28 10.91
CA VAL A 256 16.24 17.31 12.37
C VAL A 256 15.32 16.23 12.99
N LEU A 257 14.06 16.13 12.57
CA LEU A 257 13.12 15.14 13.09
C LEU A 257 13.55 13.70 12.77
N THR A 258 14.07 13.47 11.56
CA THR A 258 14.57 12.15 11.18
C THR A 258 15.84 11.79 11.97
N ALA A 259 16.77 12.74 12.16
CA ALA A 259 17.97 12.53 12.97
C ALA A 259 17.62 12.31 14.44
N ALA A 260 16.64 13.05 14.98
CA ALA A 260 16.14 12.87 16.34
C ALA A 260 15.49 11.49 16.50
N PHE A 261 14.66 11.05 15.55
CA PHE A 261 14.05 9.71 15.54
C PHE A 261 15.13 8.62 15.53
N ILE A 262 16.10 8.69 14.62
CA ILE A 262 17.20 7.72 14.55
C ILE A 262 17.99 7.69 15.86
N SER A 263 18.34 8.86 16.39
CA SER A 263 19.11 8.95 17.65
C SER A 263 18.32 8.41 18.84
N TRP A 264 17.01 8.59 18.85
CA TRP A 264 16.11 8.07 19.87
C TRP A 264 16.05 6.54 19.80
N GLU A 265 15.75 5.96 18.62
CA GLU A 265 15.66 4.51 18.38
C GLU A 265 16.95 3.77 18.74
N LEU A 266 18.13 4.38 18.46
CA LEU A 266 19.43 3.80 18.82
C LEU A 266 19.68 3.71 20.31
N ARG A 267 18.94 4.47 21.15
CA ARG A 267 19.07 4.49 22.61
C ARG A 267 18.03 3.62 23.30
N GLN A 268 16.99 3.18 22.61
CA GLN A 268 15.93 2.38 23.18
C GLN A 268 16.36 0.93 23.36
N PRO A 269 16.07 0.29 24.51
CA PRO A 269 16.30 -1.14 24.70
C PRO A 269 15.43 -1.99 23.77
N GLU A 270 14.19 -1.56 23.53
CA GLU A 270 13.24 -2.20 22.62
C GLU A 270 12.76 -1.18 21.56
N PRO A 271 13.55 -0.94 20.50
CA PRO A 271 13.21 0.04 19.49
C PRO A 271 11.99 -0.42 18.67
N MET A 272 11.17 0.55 18.22
CA MET A 272 10.05 0.28 17.30
C MET A 272 10.56 -0.19 15.94
N LEU A 273 11.71 0.33 15.50
CA LEU A 273 12.39 -0.03 14.28
C LEU A 273 13.81 -0.48 14.57
N GLN A 274 14.12 -1.75 14.32
CA GLN A 274 15.48 -2.26 14.51
C GLN A 274 16.41 -1.75 13.41
N LEU A 275 17.03 -0.59 13.64
CA LEU A 275 17.94 0.08 12.70
C LEU A 275 19.16 -0.79 12.31
N ARG A 276 19.50 -1.80 13.11
CA ARG A 276 20.55 -2.78 12.81
C ARG A 276 20.34 -3.50 11.46
N PHE A 277 19.10 -3.71 11.01
CA PHE A 277 18.86 -4.35 9.73
C PHE A 277 19.38 -3.54 8.55
N PHE A 278 19.42 -2.21 8.71
CA PHE A 278 19.95 -1.31 7.68
C PHE A 278 21.47 -1.36 7.54
N THR A 279 22.20 -2.00 8.45
CA THR A 279 23.63 -2.27 8.25
C THR A 279 23.88 -3.33 7.18
N SER A 280 22.87 -4.15 6.85
CA SER A 280 22.92 -5.07 5.71
C SER A 280 22.66 -4.30 4.41
N PRO A 281 23.62 -4.25 3.47
CA PRO A 281 23.42 -3.59 2.19
C PRO A 281 22.25 -4.20 1.39
N THR A 282 22.08 -5.51 1.45
CA THR A 282 20.98 -6.23 0.79
C THR A 282 19.61 -5.76 1.29
N PHE A 283 19.44 -5.70 2.62
CA PHE A 283 18.20 -5.22 3.24
C PHE A 283 17.91 -3.76 2.86
N SER A 284 18.90 -2.88 3.02
CA SER A 284 18.76 -1.44 2.75
C SER A 284 18.43 -1.17 1.28
N MET A 285 19.12 -1.82 0.34
CA MET A 285 18.87 -1.65 -1.10
C MET A 285 17.50 -2.19 -1.48
N ALA A 286 17.08 -3.35 -0.95
CA ALA A 286 15.77 -3.95 -1.24
C ALA A 286 14.62 -3.10 -0.69
N VAL A 287 14.74 -2.58 0.53
CA VAL A 287 13.75 -1.67 1.15
C VAL A 287 13.64 -0.36 0.40
N THR A 288 14.77 0.26 0.05
CA THR A 288 14.78 1.54 -0.68
C THR A 288 14.19 1.37 -2.09
N SER A 289 14.62 0.34 -2.84
CA SER A 289 14.06 0.07 -4.17
C SER A 289 12.56 -0.21 -4.13
N ARG A 290 12.07 -0.92 -3.09
CA ARG A 290 10.64 -1.14 -2.84
C ARG A 290 9.88 0.17 -2.65
N THR A 291 10.38 1.06 -1.79
CA THR A 291 9.75 2.36 -1.54
C THR A 291 9.67 3.20 -2.82
N LEU A 292 10.77 3.29 -3.57
CA LEU A 292 10.82 4.01 -4.85
C LEU A 292 9.88 3.41 -5.90
N GLY A 293 9.74 2.08 -5.94
CA GLY A 293 8.79 1.39 -6.82
C GLY A 293 7.34 1.77 -6.52
N PHE A 294 6.97 1.85 -5.23
CA PHE A 294 5.63 2.30 -4.85
C PHE A 294 5.39 3.77 -5.14
N VAL A 295 6.40 4.65 -5.04
CA VAL A 295 6.30 6.06 -5.47
C VAL A 295 5.87 6.13 -6.93
N GLY A 296 6.53 5.41 -7.83
CA GLY A 296 6.19 5.37 -9.25
C GLY A 296 4.81 4.79 -9.53
N SER A 297 4.51 3.62 -8.95
CA SER A 297 3.22 2.94 -9.15
C SER A 297 2.03 3.77 -8.70
N THR A 298 2.17 4.49 -7.57
CA THR A 298 1.08 5.31 -7.04
C THR A 298 0.90 6.61 -7.80
N ALA A 299 1.98 7.21 -8.32
CA ALA A 299 1.88 8.34 -9.23
C ALA A 299 1.04 7.99 -10.48
N VAL A 300 1.18 6.76 -11.02
CA VAL A 300 0.34 6.26 -12.13
C VAL A 300 -1.12 6.20 -11.71
N MET A 301 -1.42 5.55 -10.58
CA MET A 301 -2.81 5.40 -10.10
C MET A 301 -3.48 6.73 -9.80
N PHE A 302 -2.72 7.75 -9.37
CA PHE A 302 -3.23 9.08 -9.06
C PHE A 302 -3.48 9.93 -10.31
N LEU A 303 -2.51 10.03 -11.22
CA LEU A 303 -2.60 10.94 -12.37
C LEU A 303 -3.41 10.35 -13.53
N MET A 304 -3.40 9.04 -13.71
CA MET A 304 -4.01 8.39 -14.88
C MET A 304 -5.52 8.62 -14.99
N PRO A 305 -6.34 8.50 -13.92
CA PRO A 305 -7.77 8.81 -14.02
C PRO A 305 -8.03 10.24 -14.49
N ILE A 306 -7.24 11.19 -13.99
CA ILE A 306 -7.35 12.60 -14.35
C ILE A 306 -7.07 12.78 -15.84
N TYR A 307 -6.00 12.15 -16.35
CA TYR A 307 -5.67 12.18 -17.78
C TYR A 307 -6.76 11.55 -18.64
N LEU A 308 -7.26 10.37 -18.26
CA LEU A 308 -8.29 9.66 -19.03
C LEU A 308 -9.61 10.43 -19.09
N ILE A 309 -10.04 11.06 -17.99
CA ILE A 309 -11.29 11.81 -17.91
C ILE A 309 -11.11 13.22 -18.48
N SER A 310 -10.13 13.99 -18.00
CA SER A 310 -10.04 15.43 -18.31
C SER A 310 -9.32 15.73 -19.62
N VAL A 311 -8.44 14.83 -20.13
CA VAL A 311 -7.69 15.04 -21.38
C VAL A 311 -8.28 14.21 -22.52
N LEU A 312 -8.53 12.90 -22.30
CA LEU A 312 -9.08 12.02 -23.33
C LEU A 312 -10.62 12.00 -23.36
N GLY A 313 -11.31 12.61 -22.38
CA GLY A 313 -12.78 12.70 -22.35
C GLY A 313 -13.47 11.35 -22.14
N LEU A 314 -12.80 10.37 -21.51
CA LEU A 314 -13.40 9.07 -21.23
C LEU A 314 -14.40 9.16 -20.10
N ARG A 315 -15.46 8.34 -20.18
CA ARG A 315 -16.41 8.15 -19.10
C ARG A 315 -15.75 7.39 -17.93
N GLU A 316 -16.25 7.59 -16.71
CA GLU A 316 -15.74 6.99 -15.48
C GLU A 316 -15.64 5.46 -15.56
N ALA A 317 -16.67 4.77 -16.11
CA ALA A 317 -16.63 3.32 -16.27
C ALA A 317 -15.54 2.84 -17.23
N SER A 318 -15.36 3.55 -18.36
CA SER A 318 -14.28 3.24 -19.30
C SER A 318 -12.91 3.47 -18.63
N THR A 319 -12.79 4.55 -17.85
CA THR A 319 -11.61 4.85 -17.05
C THR A 319 -11.32 3.73 -16.04
N GLY A 320 -12.35 3.28 -15.29
CA GLY A 320 -12.22 2.17 -14.36
C GLY A 320 -11.77 0.87 -15.03
N ALA A 321 -12.33 0.55 -16.22
CA ALA A 321 -11.96 -0.62 -17.00
C ALA A 321 -10.49 -0.55 -17.51
N VAL A 322 -10.04 0.63 -17.93
CA VAL A 322 -8.66 0.86 -18.37
C VAL A 322 -7.69 0.72 -17.17
N LEU A 323 -8.01 1.29 -16.02
CA LEU A 323 -7.18 1.19 -14.81
C LEU A 323 -7.10 -0.24 -14.27
N PHE A 324 -8.16 -1.05 -14.45
CA PHE A 324 -8.15 -2.46 -14.06
C PHE A 324 -7.04 -3.26 -14.73
N LEU A 325 -6.58 -2.87 -15.92
CA LEU A 325 -5.47 -3.54 -16.62
C LEU A 325 -4.18 -3.55 -15.80
N THR A 326 -3.93 -2.52 -14.98
CA THR A 326 -2.79 -2.51 -14.05
C THR A 326 -2.94 -3.62 -13.01
N SER A 327 -4.13 -3.77 -12.42
CA SER A 327 -4.39 -4.83 -11.43
C SER A 327 -4.36 -6.23 -12.05
N LEU A 328 -4.87 -6.36 -13.28
CA LEU A 328 -4.82 -7.61 -14.03
C LEU A 328 -3.38 -8.03 -14.34
N GLY A 329 -2.56 -7.09 -14.86
CA GLY A 329 -1.14 -7.33 -15.12
C GLY A 329 -0.39 -7.74 -13.84
N MET A 330 -0.64 -7.05 -12.72
CA MET A 330 -0.05 -7.39 -11.43
C MET A 330 -0.43 -8.80 -10.97
N GLY A 331 -1.71 -9.16 -11.03
CA GLY A 331 -2.20 -10.46 -10.59
C GLY A 331 -1.61 -11.63 -11.40
N LEU A 332 -1.55 -11.47 -12.72
CA LEU A 332 -0.95 -12.48 -13.62
C LEU A 332 0.56 -12.63 -13.37
N ALA A 333 1.28 -11.52 -13.25
CA ALA A 333 2.72 -11.53 -13.07
C ALA A 333 3.15 -11.98 -11.66
N ALA A 334 2.44 -11.58 -10.60
CA ALA A 334 2.81 -11.90 -9.21
C ALA A 334 2.86 -13.40 -8.94
N ASN A 335 1.87 -14.16 -9.45
CA ASN A 335 1.83 -15.62 -9.30
C ASN A 335 3.00 -16.32 -10.03
N GLN A 336 3.32 -15.84 -11.24
CA GLN A 336 4.46 -16.34 -12.01
C GLN A 336 5.80 -15.94 -11.37
N ALA A 337 5.91 -14.71 -10.87
CA ALA A 337 7.10 -14.22 -10.18
C ALA A 337 7.41 -15.06 -8.95
N GLY A 338 6.42 -15.39 -8.12
CA GLY A 338 6.60 -16.25 -6.96
C GLY A 338 7.17 -17.62 -7.34
N ARG A 339 6.57 -18.31 -8.32
CA ARG A 339 7.04 -19.62 -8.79
C ARG A 339 8.40 -19.56 -9.47
N SER A 340 8.67 -18.47 -10.17
CA SER A 340 9.94 -18.31 -10.90
C SER A 340 11.08 -17.91 -9.96
N SER A 341 10.79 -17.21 -8.85
CA SER A 341 11.80 -16.86 -7.85
C SER A 341 12.39 -18.11 -7.16
N ASP A 342 11.57 -19.15 -6.99
CA ASP A 342 12.03 -20.45 -6.45
C ASP A 342 13.02 -21.16 -7.39
N ARG A 343 12.95 -20.89 -8.71
CA ARG A 343 13.79 -21.53 -9.73
C ARG A 343 15.02 -20.72 -10.11
N PHE A 344 14.86 -19.42 -10.32
CA PHE A 344 15.89 -18.53 -10.87
C PHE A 344 16.50 -17.60 -9.82
N GLY A 345 16.00 -17.67 -8.58
CA GLY A 345 16.30 -16.70 -7.54
C GLY A 345 15.49 -15.42 -7.67
N GLU A 346 15.50 -14.63 -6.62
CA GLU A 346 14.66 -13.42 -6.51
C GLU A 346 15.19 -12.26 -7.37
N ARG A 347 16.51 -12.07 -7.40
CA ARG A 347 17.18 -10.92 -8.01
C ARG A 347 16.85 -10.70 -9.50
N PRO A 348 16.96 -11.67 -10.43
CA PRO A 348 16.70 -11.42 -11.84
C PRO A 348 15.25 -10.97 -12.08
N LEU A 349 14.29 -11.44 -11.27
CA LEU A 349 12.88 -11.10 -11.43
C LEU A 349 12.58 -9.68 -10.98
N PHE A 350 13.07 -9.26 -9.80
CA PHE A 350 12.80 -7.88 -9.39
C PHE A 350 13.62 -6.85 -10.17
N VAL A 351 14.81 -7.22 -10.69
CA VAL A 351 15.54 -6.38 -11.65
C VAL A 351 14.77 -6.22 -12.97
N ALA A 352 14.26 -7.32 -13.55
CA ALA A 352 13.42 -7.26 -14.74
C ALA A 352 12.14 -6.45 -14.48
N GLY A 353 11.51 -6.64 -13.31
CA GLY A 353 10.33 -5.87 -12.91
C GLY A 353 10.61 -4.37 -12.84
N PHE A 354 11.70 -3.93 -12.23
CA PHE A 354 12.07 -2.50 -12.19
C PHE A 354 12.46 -1.95 -13.56
N ALA A 355 13.08 -2.76 -14.44
CA ALA A 355 13.38 -2.35 -15.81
C ALA A 355 12.09 -2.09 -16.61
N ILE A 356 11.11 -3.00 -16.54
CA ILE A 356 9.79 -2.81 -17.18
C ILE A 356 9.07 -1.62 -16.54
N HIS A 357 9.16 -1.43 -15.22
CA HIS A 357 8.55 -0.29 -14.53
C HIS A 357 9.10 1.04 -15.04
N ALA A 358 10.43 1.17 -15.10
CA ALA A 358 11.06 2.36 -15.65
C ALA A 358 10.68 2.61 -17.11
N PHE A 359 10.64 1.55 -17.95
CA PHE A 359 10.21 1.65 -19.33
C PHE A 359 8.77 2.13 -19.48
N THR A 360 7.84 1.56 -18.70
CA THR A 360 6.42 1.96 -18.76
C THR A 360 6.20 3.37 -18.26
N LEU A 361 6.89 3.80 -17.19
CA LEU A 361 6.83 5.18 -16.70
C LEU A 361 7.39 6.17 -17.73
N ALA A 362 8.50 5.84 -18.40
CA ALA A 362 9.04 6.65 -19.49
C ALA A 362 8.05 6.74 -20.66
N GLY A 363 7.39 5.63 -21.01
CA GLY A 363 6.35 5.61 -22.03
C GLY A 363 5.16 6.50 -21.66
N LEU A 364 4.72 6.45 -20.39
CA LEU A 364 3.65 7.32 -19.88
C LEU A 364 4.04 8.81 -19.91
N ALA A 365 5.31 9.15 -19.70
CA ALA A 365 5.79 10.53 -19.82
C ALA A 365 5.62 11.11 -21.23
N LEU A 366 5.61 10.27 -22.26
CA LEU A 366 5.50 10.69 -23.68
C LEU A 366 4.06 10.83 -24.17
N LEU A 367 3.05 10.50 -23.35
CA LEU A 367 1.65 10.62 -23.75
C LEU A 367 1.26 12.08 -24.05
N GLY A 368 0.41 12.24 -25.06
CA GLY A 368 -0.14 13.51 -25.51
C GLY A 368 -1.67 13.47 -25.59
N GLN A 369 -2.28 14.42 -26.28
CA GLN A 369 -3.74 14.48 -26.47
C GLN A 369 -4.26 13.48 -27.52
N GLU A 370 -3.47 13.17 -28.53
CA GLU A 370 -3.88 12.35 -29.69
C GLU A 370 -3.34 10.91 -29.61
N VAL A 371 -3.12 10.41 -28.41
CA VAL A 371 -2.59 9.05 -28.23
C VAL A 371 -3.71 8.03 -28.35
N ALA A 372 -3.47 6.99 -29.14
CA ALA A 372 -4.40 5.88 -29.26
C ALA A 372 -4.57 5.16 -27.90
N LEU A 373 -5.81 4.93 -27.49
CA LEU A 373 -6.15 4.35 -26.18
C LEU A 373 -5.46 3.01 -25.91
N TRP A 374 -5.24 2.19 -26.94
CA TRP A 374 -4.56 0.91 -26.79
C TRP A 374 -3.10 1.05 -26.30
N VAL A 375 -2.42 2.16 -26.63
CA VAL A 375 -1.06 2.44 -26.13
C VAL A 375 -1.09 2.67 -24.63
N VAL A 376 -2.06 3.48 -24.16
CA VAL A 376 -2.27 3.70 -22.71
C VAL A 376 -2.58 2.38 -22.00
N MET A 377 -3.48 1.58 -22.58
CA MET A 377 -3.84 0.25 -22.06
C MET A 377 -2.63 -0.68 -21.96
N ALA A 378 -1.79 -0.73 -22.99
CA ALA A 378 -0.58 -1.54 -23.02
C ALA A 378 0.44 -1.09 -21.96
N LEU A 379 0.65 0.22 -21.80
CA LEU A 379 1.55 0.78 -20.77
C LEU A 379 1.05 0.49 -19.37
N LEU A 380 -0.26 0.62 -19.10
CA LEU A 380 -0.85 0.31 -17.79
C LEU A 380 -0.79 -1.18 -17.47
N PHE A 381 -1.07 -2.04 -18.43
CA PHE A 381 -0.91 -3.49 -18.25
C PHE A 381 0.55 -3.84 -17.96
N GLY A 382 1.49 -3.29 -18.75
CA GLY A 382 2.92 -3.46 -18.54
C GLY A 382 3.39 -2.95 -17.18
N ASN A 383 2.85 -1.82 -16.70
CA ASN A 383 3.12 -1.29 -15.36
C ASN A 383 2.64 -2.23 -14.27
N GLY A 384 1.46 -2.84 -14.45
CA GLY A 384 0.95 -3.89 -13.56
C GLY A 384 1.84 -5.13 -13.54
N VAL A 385 2.24 -5.61 -14.72
CA VAL A 385 3.20 -6.75 -14.83
C VAL A 385 4.50 -6.42 -14.11
N ALA A 386 5.04 -5.22 -14.30
CA ALA A 386 6.22 -4.76 -13.60
C ALA A 386 6.06 -4.84 -12.08
N LEU A 387 4.92 -4.30 -11.56
CA LEU A 387 4.60 -4.34 -10.12
C LEU A 387 4.54 -5.77 -9.57
N GLY A 388 3.93 -6.70 -10.29
CA GLY A 388 3.89 -8.11 -9.89
C GLY A 388 5.27 -8.76 -9.88
N LEU A 389 6.11 -8.45 -10.87
CA LEU A 389 7.45 -9.02 -11.02
C LEU A 389 8.44 -8.54 -9.95
N TRP A 390 8.38 -7.24 -9.55
CA TRP A 390 9.35 -6.75 -8.56
C TRP A 390 8.85 -6.88 -7.12
N ASN A 391 7.54 -6.71 -6.86
CA ASN A 391 7.01 -6.61 -5.49
C ASN A 391 7.15 -7.91 -4.69
N VAL A 392 6.80 -9.06 -5.29
CA VAL A 392 6.83 -10.37 -4.61
C VAL A 392 8.26 -10.83 -4.33
N PRO A 393 9.16 -10.93 -5.33
CA PRO A 393 10.54 -11.36 -5.07
C PRO A 393 11.35 -10.39 -4.20
N ASN A 394 11.12 -9.06 -4.33
CA ASN A 394 11.74 -8.08 -3.47
C ASN A 394 11.30 -8.26 -2.01
N GLY A 395 10.00 -8.56 -1.78
CA GLY A 395 9.50 -8.88 -0.46
C GLY A 395 10.15 -10.12 0.15
N SER A 396 10.34 -11.18 -0.63
CA SER A 396 11.04 -12.38 -0.21
C SER A 396 12.50 -12.08 0.15
N ALA A 397 13.19 -11.26 -0.66
CA ALA A 397 14.58 -10.85 -0.39
C ALA A 397 14.71 -10.05 0.92
N ILE A 398 13.76 -9.16 1.23
CA ILE A 398 13.74 -8.43 2.50
C ILE A 398 13.55 -9.38 3.67
N LEU A 399 12.58 -10.31 3.59
CA LEU A 399 12.30 -11.28 4.66
C LEU A 399 13.42 -12.30 4.82
N GLY A 400 14.08 -12.71 3.72
CA GLY A 400 15.23 -13.61 3.74
C GLY A 400 16.52 -12.99 4.32
N ALA A 401 16.57 -11.65 4.39
CA ALA A 401 17.75 -10.94 4.94
C ALA A 401 17.73 -10.81 6.47
N VAL A 402 16.67 -11.31 7.15
CA VAL A 402 16.50 -11.17 8.61
C VAL A 402 16.22 -12.51 9.29
N PRO A 403 16.58 -12.67 10.57
CA PRO A 403 16.27 -13.87 11.35
C PRO A 403 14.75 -14.10 11.47
N SER A 404 14.35 -15.37 11.56
CA SER A 404 12.93 -15.79 11.57
C SER A 404 12.12 -15.19 12.74
N GLU A 405 12.77 -14.87 13.86
CA GLU A 405 12.16 -14.24 15.04
C GLU A 405 11.70 -12.80 14.78
N HIS A 406 12.25 -12.12 13.77
CA HIS A 406 11.93 -10.73 13.40
C HIS A 406 11.00 -10.59 12.19
N LEU A 407 10.54 -11.67 11.58
CA LEU A 407 9.71 -11.64 10.38
C LEU A 407 8.42 -10.81 10.56
N GLY A 408 7.82 -10.84 11.76
CA GLY A 408 6.62 -10.05 12.07
C GLY A 408 6.89 -8.54 12.02
N VAL A 409 7.96 -8.08 12.66
CA VAL A 409 8.37 -6.67 12.70
C VAL A 409 8.73 -6.19 11.28
N VAL A 410 9.48 -7.00 10.54
CA VAL A 410 9.88 -6.68 9.16
C VAL A 410 8.68 -6.67 8.22
N GLY A 411 7.71 -7.56 8.40
CA GLY A 411 6.44 -7.53 7.67
C GLY A 411 5.64 -6.24 7.89
N ALA A 412 5.56 -5.76 9.13
CA ALA A 412 4.96 -4.47 9.47
C ALA A 412 5.73 -3.31 8.83
N PHE A 413 7.06 -3.35 8.89
CA PHE A 413 7.92 -2.35 8.26
C PHE A 413 7.78 -2.33 6.73
N MET A 414 7.60 -3.48 6.07
CA MET A 414 7.30 -3.54 4.63
C MET A 414 5.97 -2.87 4.28
N ASN A 415 4.96 -2.95 5.14
CA ASN A 415 3.71 -2.22 4.95
C ASN A 415 3.91 -0.71 5.13
N LEU A 416 4.72 -0.29 6.12
CA LEU A 416 5.09 1.11 6.30
C LEU A 416 5.79 1.68 5.05
N THR A 417 6.79 0.98 4.51
CA THR A 417 7.52 1.41 3.30
C THR A 417 6.62 1.52 2.09
N ARG A 418 5.66 0.60 1.94
CA ARG A 418 4.63 0.68 0.90
C ARG A 418 3.78 1.94 1.07
N ASN A 419 3.25 2.19 2.26
CA ASN A 419 2.38 3.34 2.50
C ASN A 419 3.15 4.66 2.38
N LEU A 420 4.41 4.71 2.85
CA LEU A 420 5.29 5.87 2.66
C LEU A 420 5.54 6.12 1.16
N GLY A 421 5.84 5.07 0.39
CA GLY A 421 5.96 5.17 -1.07
C GLY A 421 4.69 5.68 -1.72
N ASN A 422 3.52 5.20 -1.28
CA ASN A 422 2.23 5.64 -1.79
C ASN A 422 1.99 7.14 -1.53
N VAL A 423 2.18 7.60 -0.30
CA VAL A 423 1.94 9.01 0.03
C VAL A 423 2.93 9.94 -0.67
N LEU A 424 4.20 9.55 -0.76
CA LEU A 424 5.20 10.32 -1.48
C LEU A 424 4.92 10.37 -2.99
N GLY A 425 4.45 9.25 -3.58
CA GLY A 425 4.08 9.20 -4.99
C GLY A 425 2.91 10.13 -5.32
N GLN A 426 1.86 10.12 -4.49
CA GLN A 426 0.72 11.02 -4.62
C GLN A 426 1.12 12.48 -4.46
N ALA A 427 1.87 12.78 -3.39
CA ALA A 427 2.31 14.13 -3.06
C ALA A 427 3.22 14.71 -4.16
N LEU A 428 4.21 13.95 -4.61
CA LEU A 428 5.12 14.36 -5.69
C LEU A 428 4.36 14.60 -7.00
N ALA A 429 3.51 13.66 -7.40
CA ALA A 429 2.75 13.76 -8.63
C ALA A 429 1.80 14.96 -8.63
N SER A 430 1.08 15.18 -7.51
CA SER A 430 0.21 16.33 -7.32
C SER A 430 1.01 17.64 -7.33
N ALA A 431 2.05 17.76 -6.51
CA ALA A 431 2.82 18.99 -6.36
C ALA A 431 3.46 19.44 -7.68
N VAL A 432 4.00 18.49 -8.47
CA VAL A 432 4.61 18.81 -9.76
C VAL A 432 3.57 19.30 -10.76
N VAL A 433 2.45 18.57 -10.92
CA VAL A 433 1.43 18.94 -11.90
C VAL A 433 0.77 20.26 -11.51
N VAL A 434 0.35 20.41 -10.24
CA VAL A 434 -0.26 21.64 -9.73
C VAL A 434 0.70 22.82 -9.83
N GLY A 435 1.96 22.65 -9.42
CA GLY A 435 2.96 23.71 -9.48
C GLY A 435 3.23 24.19 -10.92
N VAL A 436 3.28 23.28 -11.89
CA VAL A 436 3.46 23.65 -13.30
C VAL A 436 2.23 24.34 -13.87
N MET A 437 1.02 23.88 -13.52
CA MET A 437 -0.23 24.52 -13.95
C MET A 437 -0.33 25.93 -13.36
N ALA A 438 -0.08 26.10 -12.06
CA ALA A 438 -0.12 27.39 -11.38
C ALA A 438 0.92 28.37 -11.96
N ALA A 439 2.15 27.93 -12.23
CA ALA A 439 3.19 28.74 -12.85
C ALA A 439 2.82 29.25 -14.27
N ARG A 440 1.83 28.59 -14.90
CA ARG A 440 1.25 28.98 -16.20
C ARG A 440 -0.07 29.73 -16.08
N GLY A 441 -0.48 30.08 -14.86
CA GLY A 441 -1.71 30.85 -14.59
C GLY A 441 -2.99 30.00 -14.60
N PHE A 442 -2.90 28.68 -14.48
CA PHE A 442 -4.05 27.78 -14.45
C PHE A 442 -4.22 27.16 -13.06
N ASP A 443 -5.07 27.76 -12.23
CA ASP A 443 -5.59 27.16 -11.02
C ASP A 443 -7.12 27.01 -11.18
N ILE A 444 -7.53 25.96 -11.89
CA ILE A 444 -8.90 25.73 -12.31
C ILE A 444 -9.39 24.34 -11.88
N PRO A 445 -10.71 24.15 -11.71
CA PRO A 445 -11.30 22.84 -11.46
C PRO A 445 -10.94 21.81 -12.54
N LEU A 446 -10.88 20.53 -12.15
CA LEU A 446 -10.53 19.41 -13.04
C LEU A 446 -11.44 19.31 -14.27
N SER A 447 -12.75 19.54 -14.09
CA SER A 447 -13.75 19.53 -15.19
C SER A 447 -13.47 20.57 -16.27
N LYS A 448 -12.83 21.69 -15.92
CA LYS A 448 -12.51 22.77 -16.85
C LYS A 448 -11.18 22.57 -17.58
N ILE A 449 -10.37 21.61 -17.20
CA ILE A 449 -9.08 21.33 -17.87
C ILE A 449 -9.33 20.97 -19.34
N GLY A 450 -10.20 20.00 -19.61
CA GLY A 450 -10.50 19.52 -20.96
C GLY A 450 -11.15 20.57 -21.87
N ALA A 451 -11.89 21.53 -21.30
CA ALA A 451 -12.54 22.62 -22.02
C ALA A 451 -11.57 23.75 -22.43
N ASN A 452 -10.36 23.79 -21.85
CA ASN A 452 -9.39 24.85 -22.10
C ASN A 452 -8.08 24.28 -22.69
N PRO A 453 -7.78 24.48 -23.99
CA PRO A 453 -6.57 23.94 -24.62
C PRO A 453 -5.26 24.39 -23.93
N GLY A 454 -5.23 25.60 -23.38
CA GLY A 454 -4.09 26.11 -22.62
C GLY A 454 -3.88 25.34 -21.31
N ALA A 455 -4.96 25.02 -20.61
CA ALA A 455 -4.91 24.24 -19.37
C ALA A 455 -4.50 22.78 -19.64
N VAL A 456 -5.01 22.17 -20.72
CA VAL A 456 -4.58 20.82 -21.15
C VAL A 456 -3.07 20.80 -21.43
N THR A 457 -2.57 21.81 -22.15
CA THR A 457 -1.13 21.93 -22.44
C THR A 457 -0.32 22.11 -21.17
N ALA A 458 -0.79 22.92 -20.22
CA ALA A 458 -0.14 23.11 -18.92
C ALA A 458 -0.13 21.81 -18.10
N PHE A 459 -1.26 21.09 -18.04
CA PHE A 459 -1.39 19.79 -17.40
C PHE A 459 -0.41 18.76 -18.01
N LEU A 460 -0.38 18.62 -19.33
CA LEU A 460 0.50 17.67 -20.01
C LEU A 460 2.00 18.01 -19.81
N HIS A 461 2.32 19.28 -19.63
CA HIS A 461 3.68 19.65 -19.29
C HIS A 461 4.04 19.24 -17.87
N GLY A 462 3.17 19.48 -16.88
CA GLY A 462 3.31 18.99 -15.52
C GLY A 462 3.35 17.45 -15.46
N TRP A 463 2.49 16.80 -16.24
CA TRP A 463 2.47 15.35 -16.45
C TRP A 463 3.84 14.80 -16.88
N ARG A 464 4.42 15.37 -17.92
CA ARG A 464 5.74 14.95 -18.44
C ARG A 464 6.82 15.08 -17.37
N ILE A 465 6.85 16.19 -16.64
CA ILE A 465 7.83 16.42 -15.56
C ILE A 465 7.60 15.43 -14.42
N ALA A 466 6.37 15.20 -14.00
CA ALA A 466 6.05 14.26 -12.94
C ALA A 466 6.47 12.83 -13.31
N TYR A 467 6.12 12.37 -14.52
CA TYR A 467 6.52 11.04 -14.97
C TYR A 467 8.02 10.91 -15.24
N ALA A 468 8.69 11.95 -15.73
CA ALA A 468 10.15 11.96 -15.83
C ALA A 468 10.81 11.81 -14.45
N ALA A 469 10.33 12.53 -13.44
CA ALA A 469 10.83 12.42 -12.07
C ALA A 469 10.66 11.01 -11.50
N VAL A 470 9.47 10.40 -11.61
CA VAL A 470 9.26 9.03 -11.10
C VAL A 470 9.98 7.98 -11.95
N THR A 471 10.24 8.25 -13.23
CA THR A 471 11.10 7.40 -14.07
C THR A 471 12.53 7.39 -13.56
N VAL A 472 13.08 8.55 -13.22
CA VAL A 472 14.43 8.65 -12.61
C VAL A 472 14.48 7.87 -11.29
N LEU A 473 13.46 8.00 -10.43
CA LEU A 473 13.37 7.22 -9.20
C LEU A 473 13.28 5.71 -9.46
N SER A 474 12.56 5.31 -10.50
CA SER A 474 12.47 3.89 -10.90
C SER A 474 13.78 3.34 -11.47
N VAL A 475 14.53 4.15 -12.22
CA VAL A 475 15.89 3.81 -12.68
C VAL A 475 16.85 3.69 -11.49
N LEU A 476 16.74 4.57 -10.49
CA LEU A 476 17.49 4.43 -9.24
C LEU A 476 17.12 3.13 -8.50
N ALA A 477 15.82 2.80 -8.43
CA ALA A 477 15.36 1.52 -7.86
C ALA A 477 15.94 0.32 -8.64
N LEU A 478 15.98 0.40 -9.96
CA LEU A 478 16.62 -0.62 -10.82
C LEU A 478 18.13 -0.75 -10.51
N ALA A 479 18.84 0.35 -10.36
CA ALA A 479 20.26 0.34 -10.01
C ALA A 479 20.49 -0.30 -8.63
N LEU A 480 19.72 0.06 -7.63
CA LEU A 480 19.76 -0.54 -6.31
C LEU A 480 19.43 -2.05 -6.37
N ALA A 481 18.42 -2.44 -7.12
CA ALA A 481 18.06 -3.82 -7.35
C ALA A 481 19.20 -4.61 -8.01
N TRP A 482 19.86 -4.01 -8.98
CA TRP A 482 21.04 -4.61 -9.64
C TRP A 482 22.22 -4.81 -8.68
N LEU A 483 22.45 -3.86 -7.77
CA LEU A 483 23.54 -3.92 -6.78
C LEU A 483 23.24 -4.87 -5.60
N THR A 484 21.98 -5.25 -5.41
CA THR A 484 21.60 -6.21 -4.35
C THR A 484 22.27 -7.56 -4.62
N ARG A 485 23.06 -8.04 -3.65
CA ARG A 485 23.74 -9.34 -3.76
C ARG A 485 22.80 -10.46 -3.35
N PRO A 486 22.91 -11.67 -3.94
CA PRO A 486 22.19 -12.85 -3.44
C PRO A 486 22.52 -13.08 -1.98
N THR A 487 21.53 -13.37 -1.15
CA THR A 487 21.73 -13.67 0.27
C THR A 487 22.56 -14.97 0.37
N PRO A 488 23.70 -14.99 1.07
CA PRO A 488 24.42 -16.22 1.32
C PRO A 488 23.55 -17.14 2.18
N GLY A 489 23.08 -18.24 1.65
CA GLY A 489 22.20 -19.18 2.35
C GLY A 489 20.86 -19.49 1.65
N SER A 490 20.53 -18.83 0.55
CA SER A 490 19.46 -19.34 -0.33
C SER A 490 19.90 -20.73 -0.81
N PRO A 491 19.09 -21.79 -0.60
CA PRO A 491 19.44 -23.11 -1.15
C PRO A 491 19.68 -22.95 -2.66
N PRO A 492 20.69 -23.60 -3.22
CA PRO A 492 20.88 -23.57 -4.67
C PRO A 492 19.59 -24.03 -5.34
N PRO A 493 19.25 -23.47 -6.52
CA PRO A 493 18.05 -23.86 -7.24
C PRO A 493 17.98 -25.38 -7.26
N LEU A 494 16.90 -25.96 -6.75
CA LEU A 494 16.70 -27.41 -6.77
C LEU A 494 16.89 -27.87 -8.20
N ALA A 495 17.94 -28.65 -8.44
CA ALA A 495 18.10 -29.30 -9.72
C ALA A 495 16.80 -30.05 -10.04
N PRO A 496 16.29 -29.99 -11.27
CA PRO A 496 15.08 -30.69 -11.61
C PRO A 496 15.24 -32.15 -11.23
N LEU A 497 14.33 -32.67 -10.38
CA LEU A 497 14.35 -34.07 -10.00
C LEU A 497 14.36 -34.89 -11.29
N PRO A 498 15.31 -35.81 -11.44
CA PRO A 498 15.34 -36.66 -12.63
C PRO A 498 14.01 -37.40 -12.74
N ALA A 499 13.46 -37.43 -13.94
CA ALA A 499 12.15 -38.02 -14.22
C ALA A 499 11.98 -39.48 -13.77
N SER A 500 13.08 -40.13 -13.36
CA SER A 500 13.15 -41.48 -12.80
C SER A 500 12.75 -41.60 -11.32
N ALA A 501 12.55 -40.50 -10.57
CA ALA A 501 12.18 -40.54 -9.14
C ALA A 501 10.67 -40.65 -8.87
N VAL A 502 9.81 -40.56 -9.88
CA VAL A 502 8.33 -40.63 -9.75
C VAL A 502 7.78 -42.04 -9.97
N GLY A 503 8.64 -43.01 -10.32
CA GLY A 503 8.25 -44.38 -10.56
C GLY A 503 8.80 -45.36 -9.52
N GLY A 504 8.04 -45.71 -8.48
CA GLY A 504 8.41 -46.85 -7.67
C GLY A 504 7.92 -46.92 -6.23
N VAL A 505 6.69 -46.65 -5.95
CA VAL A 505 6.05 -47.20 -4.73
C VAL A 505 5.53 -48.58 -5.08
N ARG A 506 6.32 -49.64 -4.88
CA ARG A 506 5.84 -51.03 -4.87
C ARG A 506 5.04 -51.24 -3.58
N PRO A 507 3.82 -51.81 -3.65
CA PRO A 507 3.11 -52.25 -2.46
C PRO A 507 3.88 -53.40 -1.79
N ARG A 508 4.06 -53.33 -0.47
CA ARG A 508 4.56 -54.44 0.34
C ARG A 508 3.51 -55.55 0.35
N PRO A 509 3.89 -56.83 0.13
CA PRO A 509 3.00 -57.94 0.31
C PRO A 509 2.71 -58.18 1.80
N THR A 510 1.50 -58.61 2.08
CA THR A 510 0.78 -58.96 3.30
C THR A 510 1.62 -59.55 4.42
#